data_92dd85c0193ed00f9d6c55033f9cb598
#
_entry.id   92dd85c0193ed00f9d6c55033f9cb598
#
_cell.length_a   1.000
_cell.length_b   1.000
_cell.length_c   1.000
_cell.angle_alpha   90.00
_cell.angle_beta   90.00
_cell.angle_gamma   90.00
#
_symmetry.space_group_name_H-M   'P 1'
#
loop_
_entity.id
_entity.type
_entity.pdbx_description
1 polymer ?
#
loop_
_entity_poly.entity_id
_entity_poly.type
_entity_poly.pdbx_seq_one_letter_code
_entity_poly.pdbx_strand_id
1 'polypeptide(L)'
;MTLALLDRGARVTAVEIDPVLARQLPKTIAEHSHSEIHRLTVLNRDILTLHRPDVAEQPTALVANLPYNVAVPALLYLLAEFPSIRTVLVMVQAEVAERLAAEPGGKDYGVPSVKVRFFGNVRRYGMVSPTVFWPIPRVYSGLVRIDRHEASPWPTDPDFRTQLFELIDVAFAQRRKTSRNAFAEWAGSGNESARRLLAASIDPSRRGETLSVADFVRLLQRSGEWEPKPKEPQTQAHQEQAQTSEIRAI
;
A
#
# COMPACT_ATOMS: atom_id res chain seq x y z
N MET A 1 -1.49 5.27 -20.73
CA MET A 1 -2.21 4.70 -19.56
C MET A 1 -3.50 5.47 -19.29
N THR A 2 -3.46 6.77 -19.03
CA THR A 2 -4.66 7.60 -18.77
C THR A 2 -5.73 7.45 -19.86
N LEU A 3 -5.38 7.58 -21.14
CA LEU A 3 -6.29 7.33 -22.26
C LEU A 3 -6.98 5.96 -22.16
N ALA A 4 -6.21 4.89 -21.97
CA ALA A 4 -6.75 3.54 -21.90
C ALA A 4 -7.73 3.31 -20.74
N LEU A 5 -7.57 4.05 -19.62
CA LEU A 5 -8.52 4.02 -18.51
C LEU A 5 -9.80 4.80 -18.86
N LEU A 6 -9.66 5.99 -19.44
CA LEU A 6 -10.79 6.80 -19.87
C LEU A 6 -11.62 6.08 -20.92
N ASP A 7 -11.00 5.46 -21.94
CA ASP A 7 -11.66 4.66 -22.99
C ASP A 7 -12.46 3.47 -22.44
N ARG A 8 -12.11 3.00 -21.21
CA ARG A 8 -12.85 1.95 -20.50
C ARG A 8 -13.91 2.50 -19.55
N GLY A 9 -14.20 3.80 -19.63
CA GLY A 9 -15.25 4.47 -18.85
C GLY A 9 -14.84 4.84 -17.43
N ALA A 10 -13.56 4.73 -17.08
CA ALA A 10 -13.09 5.13 -15.74
C ALA A 10 -13.11 6.67 -15.59
N ARG A 11 -13.38 7.15 -14.37
CA ARG A 11 -13.01 8.50 -13.94
C ARG A 11 -11.57 8.47 -13.45
N VAL A 12 -10.74 9.38 -13.93
CA VAL A 12 -9.31 9.38 -13.66
C VAL A 12 -8.89 10.68 -12.97
N THR A 13 -8.34 10.55 -11.77
CA THR A 13 -7.56 11.63 -11.15
C THR A 13 -6.09 11.35 -11.43
N ALA A 14 -5.49 12.09 -12.35
CA ALA A 14 -4.08 12.01 -12.68
C ALA A 14 -3.28 12.96 -11.78
N VAL A 15 -2.32 12.43 -11.04
CA VAL A 15 -1.41 13.21 -10.20
C VAL A 15 -0.05 13.27 -10.87
N GLU A 16 0.44 14.47 -11.15
CA GLU A 16 1.70 14.70 -11.86
C GLU A 16 2.45 15.85 -11.21
N ILE A 17 3.72 15.59 -10.84
CA ILE A 17 4.57 16.57 -10.18
C ILE A 17 5.14 17.59 -11.17
N ASP A 18 5.41 17.18 -12.42
CA ASP A 18 5.91 18.07 -13.46
C ASP A 18 4.80 18.98 -13.98
N PRO A 19 4.91 20.31 -13.79
CA PRO A 19 3.87 21.24 -14.20
C PRO A 19 3.71 21.33 -15.74
N VAL A 20 4.74 20.97 -16.51
CA VAL A 20 4.67 20.96 -17.97
C VAL A 20 3.82 19.77 -18.41
N LEU A 21 4.10 18.59 -17.88
CA LEU A 21 3.34 17.38 -18.19
C LEU A 21 1.90 17.46 -17.69
N ALA A 22 1.69 17.99 -16.48
CA ALA A 22 0.36 18.20 -15.92
C ALA A 22 -0.51 19.10 -16.82
N ARG A 23 0.04 20.20 -17.35
CA ARG A 23 -0.66 21.10 -18.28
C ARG A 23 -0.89 20.50 -19.69
N GLN A 24 0.01 19.60 -20.10
CA GLN A 24 -0.10 18.99 -21.44
C GLN A 24 -1.12 17.83 -21.46
N LEU A 25 -1.29 17.11 -20.34
CA LEU A 25 -2.15 15.93 -20.29
C LEU A 25 -3.60 16.18 -20.77
N PRO A 26 -4.33 17.23 -20.33
CA PRO A 26 -5.67 17.49 -20.82
C PRO A 26 -5.73 17.74 -22.33
N LYS A 27 -4.72 18.43 -22.89
CA LYS A 27 -4.64 18.69 -24.33
C LYS A 27 -4.49 17.38 -25.10
N THR A 28 -3.57 16.52 -24.67
CA THR A 28 -3.36 15.20 -25.26
C THR A 28 -4.63 14.35 -25.22
N ILE A 29 -5.37 14.39 -24.10
CA ILE A 29 -6.64 13.65 -24.00
C ILE A 29 -7.68 14.23 -24.95
N ALA A 30 -7.80 15.57 -25.03
CA ALA A 30 -8.75 16.22 -25.95
C ALA A 30 -8.47 15.89 -27.42
N GLU A 31 -7.21 15.75 -27.82
CA GLU A 31 -6.80 15.39 -29.17
C GLU A 31 -7.15 13.94 -29.55
N HIS A 32 -7.09 13.00 -28.59
CA HIS A 32 -7.24 11.58 -28.85
C HIS A 32 -8.59 11.00 -28.42
N SER A 33 -9.29 11.62 -27.46
CA SER A 33 -10.53 11.11 -26.88
C SER A 33 -11.40 12.26 -26.37
N HIS A 34 -11.90 13.09 -27.26
CA HIS A 34 -12.60 14.35 -26.95
C HIS A 34 -13.81 14.16 -26.02
N SER A 35 -14.55 13.06 -26.19
CA SER A 35 -15.74 12.76 -25.39
C SER A 35 -15.43 12.43 -23.93
N GLU A 36 -14.21 12.02 -23.58
CA GLU A 36 -13.86 11.48 -22.27
C GLU A 36 -13.16 12.50 -21.35
N ILE A 37 -12.86 13.70 -21.86
CA ILE A 37 -12.13 14.75 -21.11
C ILE A 37 -12.84 15.14 -19.81
N HIS A 38 -14.17 15.06 -19.77
CA HIS A 38 -14.98 15.38 -18.60
C HIS A 38 -14.80 14.40 -17.43
N ARG A 39 -14.17 13.23 -17.69
CA ARG A 39 -13.83 12.21 -16.67
C ARG A 39 -12.40 12.33 -16.16
N LEU A 40 -11.63 13.32 -16.65
CA LEU A 40 -10.25 13.56 -16.23
C LEU A 40 -10.18 14.74 -15.26
N THR A 41 -9.56 14.50 -14.11
CA THR A 41 -9.06 15.54 -13.21
C THR A 41 -7.54 15.44 -13.17
N VAL A 42 -6.84 16.56 -13.30
CA VAL A 42 -5.37 16.61 -13.20
C VAL A 42 -4.98 17.44 -11.98
N LEU A 43 -4.18 16.85 -11.11
CA LEU A 43 -3.61 17.49 -9.95
C LEU A 43 -2.10 17.63 -10.16
N ASN A 44 -1.62 18.88 -10.29
CA ASN A 44 -0.19 19.14 -10.32
C ASN A 44 0.35 19.19 -8.90
N ARG A 45 0.79 18.04 -8.38
CA ARG A 45 1.21 17.86 -6.99
C ARG A 45 2.16 16.69 -6.84
N ASP A 46 3.00 16.73 -5.80
CA ASP A 46 3.74 15.56 -5.36
C ASP A 46 2.77 14.53 -4.74
N ILE A 47 2.86 13.29 -5.20
CA ILE A 47 2.02 12.18 -4.75
C ILE A 47 2.16 11.89 -3.25
N LEU A 48 3.33 12.18 -2.66
CA LEU A 48 3.59 12.00 -1.22
C LEU A 48 2.95 13.07 -0.34
N THR A 49 2.39 14.13 -0.94
CA THR A 49 1.68 15.20 -0.24
C THR A 49 0.18 15.23 -0.56
N LEU A 50 -0.32 14.22 -1.27
CA LEU A 50 -1.71 14.13 -1.66
C LEU A 50 -2.55 13.57 -0.50
N HIS A 51 -3.51 14.33 -0.03
CA HIS A 51 -4.42 13.92 1.04
C HIS A 51 -5.84 13.67 0.51
N ARG A 52 -6.66 12.91 1.28
CA ARG A 52 -8.05 12.61 0.91
C ARG A 52 -8.89 13.83 0.55
N PRO A 53 -8.82 14.97 1.26
CA PRO A 53 -9.59 16.17 0.89
C PRO A 53 -9.19 16.79 -0.46
N ASP A 54 -7.99 16.51 -0.96
CA ASP A 54 -7.51 17.01 -2.25
C ASP A 54 -8.18 16.32 -3.44
N VAL A 55 -8.83 15.18 -3.21
CA VAL A 55 -9.44 14.34 -4.23
C VAL A 55 -10.96 14.37 -4.08
N ALA A 56 -11.65 14.94 -5.05
CA ALA A 56 -13.10 15.14 -4.98
C ALA A 56 -13.88 13.81 -4.87
N GLU A 57 -13.45 12.79 -5.61
CA GLU A 57 -14.03 11.45 -5.54
C GLU A 57 -12.96 10.46 -5.02
N GLN A 58 -13.27 9.73 -3.97
CA GLN A 58 -12.31 8.79 -3.37
C GLN A 58 -11.98 7.66 -4.36
N PRO A 59 -10.68 7.42 -4.65
CA PRO A 59 -10.27 6.46 -5.65
C PRO A 59 -10.55 5.03 -5.18
N THR A 60 -11.05 4.19 -6.08
CA THR A 60 -11.26 2.76 -5.84
C THR A 60 -10.13 1.90 -6.38
N ALA A 61 -9.33 2.45 -7.29
CA ALA A 61 -8.17 1.79 -7.89
C ALA A 61 -6.97 2.74 -7.98
N LEU A 62 -5.77 2.18 -7.84
CA LEU A 62 -4.50 2.84 -8.12
C LEU A 62 -3.84 2.16 -9.32
N VAL A 63 -3.65 2.91 -10.42
CA VAL A 63 -2.93 2.44 -11.61
C VAL A 63 -1.81 3.41 -11.91
N ALA A 64 -0.55 2.98 -11.78
CA ALA A 64 0.58 3.89 -11.92
C ALA A 64 1.83 3.23 -12.51
N ASN A 65 2.57 4.03 -13.29
CA ASN A 65 3.98 3.80 -13.56
C ASN A 65 4.76 4.66 -12.56
N LEU A 66 5.21 4.05 -11.46
CA LEU A 66 5.83 4.79 -10.37
C LEU A 66 7.31 5.07 -10.64
N PRO A 67 7.79 6.30 -10.38
CA PRO A 67 9.21 6.60 -10.43
C PRO A 67 9.98 5.69 -9.48
N TYR A 68 11.09 5.12 -9.96
CA TYR A 68 11.79 4.04 -9.26
C TYR A 68 12.27 4.40 -7.85
N ASN A 69 12.71 5.64 -7.65
CA ASN A 69 13.24 6.14 -6.38
C ASN A 69 12.17 6.33 -5.28
N VAL A 70 10.91 6.51 -5.65
CA VAL A 70 9.81 6.78 -4.71
C VAL A 70 8.70 5.71 -4.76
N ALA A 71 8.86 4.68 -5.58
CA ALA A 71 7.80 3.70 -5.84
C ALA A 71 7.24 3.05 -4.57
N VAL A 72 8.10 2.53 -3.69
CA VAL A 72 7.68 1.86 -2.45
C VAL A 72 7.09 2.86 -1.44
N PRO A 73 7.75 3.98 -1.12
CA PRO A 73 7.15 5.01 -0.26
C PRO A 73 5.79 5.51 -0.76
N ALA A 74 5.68 5.84 -2.05
CA ALA A 74 4.42 6.32 -2.64
C ALA A 74 3.31 5.27 -2.55
N LEU A 75 3.62 4.01 -2.85
CA LEU A 75 2.66 2.91 -2.76
C LEU A 75 2.13 2.73 -1.33
N LEU A 76 3.02 2.67 -0.34
CA LEU A 76 2.65 2.50 1.06
C LEU A 76 1.87 3.72 1.59
N TYR A 77 2.29 4.92 1.20
CA TYR A 77 1.59 6.15 1.53
C TYR A 77 0.15 6.16 1.00
N LEU A 78 -0.04 5.89 -0.28
CA LEU A 78 -1.35 5.89 -0.92
C LEU A 78 -2.28 4.81 -0.35
N LEU A 79 -1.75 3.62 -0.08
CA LEU A 79 -2.52 2.56 0.57
C LEU A 79 -2.95 2.92 2.00
N ALA A 80 -2.15 3.71 2.71
CA ALA A 80 -2.47 4.20 4.05
C ALA A 80 -3.47 5.37 4.01
N GLU A 81 -3.24 6.34 3.12
CA GLU A 81 -4.03 7.55 3.01
C GLU A 81 -5.41 7.30 2.40
N PHE A 82 -5.51 6.39 1.41
CA PHE A 82 -6.75 6.12 0.68
C PHE A 82 -7.28 4.70 0.95
N PRO A 83 -8.01 4.46 2.05
CA PRO A 83 -8.58 3.14 2.36
C PRO A 83 -9.65 2.69 1.35
N SER A 84 -10.17 3.60 0.54
CA SER A 84 -11.11 3.32 -0.55
C SER A 84 -10.49 2.56 -1.73
N ILE A 85 -9.15 2.59 -1.89
CA ILE A 85 -8.44 1.83 -2.93
C ILE A 85 -8.59 0.34 -2.65
N ARG A 86 -9.27 -0.38 -3.54
CA ARG A 86 -9.50 -1.83 -3.48
C ARG A 86 -8.48 -2.61 -4.29
N THR A 87 -8.08 -2.08 -5.43
CA THR A 87 -7.14 -2.74 -6.35
C THR A 87 -6.02 -1.79 -6.73
N VAL A 88 -4.81 -2.32 -6.73
CA VAL A 88 -3.62 -1.63 -7.21
C VAL A 88 -3.02 -2.40 -8.36
N LEU A 89 -2.62 -1.69 -9.42
CA LEU A 89 -1.76 -2.21 -10.48
C LEU A 89 -0.65 -1.18 -10.72
N VAL A 90 0.55 -1.50 -10.29
CA VAL A 90 1.70 -0.61 -10.44
C VAL A 90 2.81 -1.27 -11.25
N MET A 91 3.49 -0.45 -12.04
CA MET A 91 4.72 -0.82 -12.71
C MET A 91 5.90 -0.22 -11.95
N VAL A 92 6.86 -1.06 -11.63
CA VAL A 92 8.08 -0.74 -10.89
C VAL A 92 9.26 -1.47 -11.51
N GLN A 93 10.50 -1.23 -11.05
CA GLN A 93 11.65 -2.06 -11.46
C GLN A 93 11.39 -3.54 -11.16
N ALA A 94 11.87 -4.43 -12.01
CA ALA A 94 11.68 -5.88 -11.86
C ALA A 94 12.12 -6.39 -10.47
N GLU A 95 13.28 -5.93 -9.97
CA GLU A 95 13.78 -6.27 -8.63
C GLU A 95 12.82 -5.81 -7.52
N VAL A 96 12.23 -4.61 -7.67
CA VAL A 96 11.24 -4.09 -6.71
C VAL A 96 9.96 -4.92 -6.77
N ALA A 97 9.51 -5.33 -7.97
CA ALA A 97 8.36 -6.20 -8.14
C ALA A 97 8.55 -7.58 -7.50
N GLU A 98 9.74 -8.18 -7.68
CA GLU A 98 10.13 -9.43 -7.01
C GLU A 98 10.06 -9.29 -5.48
N ARG A 99 10.64 -8.20 -4.97
CA ARG A 99 10.68 -7.90 -3.52
C ARG A 99 9.28 -7.67 -2.94
N LEU A 100 8.43 -6.89 -3.61
CA LEU A 100 7.05 -6.65 -3.16
C LEU A 100 6.23 -7.94 -3.10
N ALA A 101 6.39 -8.84 -4.08
CA ALA A 101 5.63 -10.09 -4.17
C ALA A 101 6.28 -11.27 -3.44
N ALA A 102 7.48 -11.11 -2.86
CA ALA A 102 8.21 -12.18 -2.20
C ALA A 102 7.46 -12.73 -0.97
N GLU A 103 7.59 -14.04 -0.74
CA GLU A 103 7.00 -14.75 0.40
C GLU A 103 7.99 -14.88 1.58
N PRO A 104 7.50 -15.01 2.82
CA PRO A 104 8.34 -15.21 4.00
C PRO A 104 9.37 -16.34 3.80
N GLY A 105 10.62 -16.06 4.16
CA GLY A 105 11.74 -16.98 3.96
C GLY A 105 12.34 -16.98 2.56
N GLY A 106 11.72 -16.30 1.61
CA GLY A 106 12.26 -16.12 0.26
C GLY A 106 13.47 -15.18 0.23
N LYS A 107 14.34 -15.35 -0.77
CA LYS A 107 15.57 -14.55 -0.94
C LYS A 107 15.31 -13.06 -0.99
N ASP A 108 14.26 -12.65 -1.68
CA ASP A 108 13.92 -11.24 -1.95
C ASP A 108 12.95 -10.66 -0.91
N TYR A 109 12.53 -11.48 0.07
CA TYR A 109 11.63 -11.05 1.11
C TYR A 109 12.29 -10.02 2.03
N GLY A 110 11.60 -8.89 2.26
CA GLY A 110 12.14 -7.77 3.01
C GLY A 110 11.04 -6.82 3.54
N VAL A 111 11.46 -5.71 4.10
CA VAL A 111 10.55 -4.68 4.64
C VAL A 111 9.39 -4.35 3.69
N PRO A 112 9.63 -4.05 2.39
CA PRO A 112 8.53 -3.75 1.47
C PRO A 112 7.53 -4.91 1.32
N SER A 113 8.01 -6.16 1.33
CA SER A 113 7.17 -7.35 1.22
C SER A 113 6.18 -7.45 2.36
N VAL A 114 6.67 -7.22 3.59
CA VAL A 114 5.85 -7.29 4.80
C VAL A 114 4.87 -6.13 4.86
N LYS A 115 5.37 -4.89 4.69
CA LYS A 115 4.55 -3.68 4.83
C LYS A 115 3.41 -3.62 3.81
N VAL A 116 3.64 -4.04 2.57
CA VAL A 116 2.59 -4.01 1.55
C VAL A 116 1.52 -5.09 1.80
N ARG A 117 1.90 -6.26 2.31
CA ARG A 117 0.97 -7.35 2.67
C ARG A 117 0.07 -7.01 3.85
N PHE A 118 0.43 -6.01 4.65
CA PHE A 118 -0.47 -5.45 5.66
C PHE A 118 -1.77 -4.94 5.05
N PHE A 119 -1.73 -4.41 3.83
CA PHE A 119 -2.89 -3.83 3.16
C PHE A 119 -3.67 -4.84 2.31
N GLY A 120 -3.03 -5.89 1.80
CA GLY A 120 -3.71 -6.82 0.89
C GLY A 120 -2.82 -7.93 0.35
N ASN A 121 -3.42 -8.75 -0.50
CA ASN A 121 -2.72 -9.82 -1.21
C ASN A 121 -1.90 -9.25 -2.36
N VAL A 122 -0.62 -9.58 -2.39
CA VAL A 122 0.34 -9.07 -3.37
C VAL A 122 0.76 -10.18 -4.31
N ARG A 123 0.74 -9.90 -5.61
CA ARG A 123 1.22 -10.84 -6.62
C ARG A 123 1.90 -10.14 -7.78
N ARG A 124 2.91 -10.76 -8.33
CA ARG A 124 3.49 -10.35 -9.60
C ARG A 124 2.49 -10.65 -10.72
N TYR A 125 2.24 -9.66 -11.58
CA TYR A 125 1.24 -9.77 -12.64
C TYR A 125 1.85 -9.95 -14.03
N GLY A 126 3.08 -9.46 -14.24
CA GLY A 126 3.79 -9.59 -15.50
C GLY A 126 5.13 -8.88 -15.52
N MET A 127 5.80 -8.96 -16.67
CA MET A 127 7.07 -8.28 -16.96
C MET A 127 6.90 -7.40 -18.19
N VAL A 128 7.59 -6.26 -18.21
CA VAL A 128 7.61 -5.33 -19.34
C VAL A 128 9.05 -5.15 -19.82
N SER A 129 9.28 -5.40 -21.11
CA SER A 129 10.59 -5.25 -21.71
C SER A 129 11.05 -3.79 -21.71
N PRO A 130 12.35 -3.51 -21.52
CA PRO A 130 12.90 -2.18 -21.70
C PRO A 130 12.63 -1.56 -23.08
N THR A 131 12.48 -2.37 -24.10
CA THR A 131 12.30 -1.95 -25.50
C THR A 131 10.98 -1.21 -25.78
N VAL A 132 10.01 -1.25 -24.83
CA VAL A 132 8.75 -0.52 -24.97
C VAL A 132 8.84 0.94 -24.50
N PHE A 133 9.99 1.35 -23.96
CA PHE A 133 10.21 2.70 -23.43
C PHE A 133 11.19 3.50 -24.30
N TRP A 134 11.01 4.82 -24.27
CA TRP A 134 11.94 5.78 -24.85
C TRP A 134 12.25 6.90 -23.83
N PRO A 135 13.52 7.16 -23.53
CA PRO A 135 14.71 6.34 -23.85
C PRO A 135 14.67 4.96 -23.21
N ILE A 136 15.36 3.98 -23.82
CA ILE A 136 15.36 2.59 -23.35
C ILE A 136 16.06 2.51 -21.97
N PRO A 137 15.38 2.08 -20.91
CA PRO A 137 16.00 1.89 -19.60
C PRO A 137 16.94 0.68 -19.60
N ARG A 138 17.87 0.63 -18.63
CA ARG A 138 18.80 -0.49 -18.48
C ARG A 138 18.23 -1.72 -17.76
N VAL A 139 17.01 -1.61 -17.24
CA VAL A 139 16.37 -2.63 -16.38
C VAL A 139 14.97 -2.97 -16.89
N TYR A 140 14.57 -4.19 -16.65
CA TYR A 140 13.19 -4.61 -16.87
C TYR A 140 12.26 -3.97 -15.84
N SER A 141 11.01 -3.79 -16.22
CA SER A 141 9.94 -3.41 -15.31
C SER A 141 9.07 -4.62 -14.98
N GLY A 142 8.52 -4.64 -13.77
CA GLY A 142 7.58 -5.64 -13.32
C GLY A 142 6.23 -5.00 -12.98
N LEU A 143 5.15 -5.69 -13.31
CA LEU A 143 3.81 -5.32 -12.89
C LEU A 143 3.49 -6.04 -11.58
N VAL A 144 3.02 -5.27 -10.59
CA VAL A 144 2.57 -5.78 -9.30
C VAL A 144 1.10 -5.44 -9.14
N ARG A 145 0.31 -6.46 -8.82
CA ARG A 145 -1.08 -6.30 -8.42
C ARG A 145 -1.22 -6.52 -6.92
N ILE A 146 -2.01 -5.64 -6.28
CA ILE A 146 -2.40 -5.77 -4.89
C ILE A 146 -3.92 -5.72 -4.85
N ASP A 147 -4.52 -6.75 -4.27
CA ASP A 147 -5.94 -6.78 -3.96
C ASP A 147 -6.08 -6.57 -2.45
N ARG A 148 -6.63 -5.41 -2.05
CA ARG A 148 -6.80 -5.04 -0.64
C ARG A 148 -7.69 -6.06 0.06
N HIS A 149 -7.40 -6.36 1.32
CA HIS A 149 -8.30 -7.18 2.15
C HIS A 149 -9.70 -6.55 2.20
N GLU A 150 -10.73 -7.33 1.95
CA GLU A 150 -12.13 -6.88 2.06
C GLU A 150 -12.46 -6.47 3.49
N ALA A 151 -12.09 -7.32 4.45
CA ALA A 151 -12.01 -7.01 5.86
C ALA A 151 -10.58 -7.24 6.34
N SER A 152 -9.97 -6.25 6.97
CA SER A 152 -8.62 -6.41 7.50
C SER A 152 -8.60 -7.48 8.59
N PRO A 153 -7.72 -8.48 8.51
CA PRO A 153 -7.58 -9.50 9.56
C PRO A 153 -6.88 -8.97 10.84
N TRP A 154 -6.46 -7.71 10.85
CA TRP A 154 -5.77 -7.03 11.95
C TRP A 154 -6.20 -5.58 12.10
N PRO A 155 -5.83 -4.91 13.21
CA PRO A 155 -6.16 -3.50 13.43
C PRO A 155 -5.61 -2.61 12.32
N THR A 156 -6.43 -1.66 11.85
CA THR A 156 -6.07 -0.69 10.80
C THR A 156 -5.79 0.71 11.35
N ASP A 157 -5.82 0.85 12.67
CA ASP A 157 -5.52 2.09 13.36
C ASP A 157 -4.15 2.64 12.92
N PRO A 158 -4.01 3.95 12.65
CA PRO A 158 -2.75 4.55 12.22
C PRO A 158 -1.60 4.38 13.21
N ASP A 159 -1.87 4.45 14.53
CA ASP A 159 -0.85 4.30 15.56
C ASP A 159 -0.37 2.84 15.61
N PHE A 160 -1.31 1.86 15.50
CA PHE A 160 -0.97 0.45 15.39
C PHE A 160 -0.08 0.18 14.17
N ARG A 161 -0.47 0.70 13.01
CA ARG A 161 0.30 0.54 11.79
C ARG A 161 1.70 1.12 11.91
N THR A 162 1.84 2.30 12.52
CA THR A 162 3.14 2.95 12.71
C THR A 162 4.06 2.07 13.57
N GLN A 163 3.59 1.63 14.73
CA GLN A 163 4.35 0.75 15.62
C GLN A 163 4.68 -0.60 14.96
N LEU A 164 3.73 -1.17 14.21
CA LEU A 164 3.97 -2.40 13.46
C LEU A 164 5.07 -2.22 12.40
N PHE A 165 5.06 -1.09 11.69
CA PHE A 165 6.05 -0.81 10.65
C PHE A 165 7.45 -0.57 11.24
N GLU A 166 7.54 0.09 12.40
CA GLU A 166 8.78 0.22 13.15
C GLU A 166 9.31 -1.14 13.62
N LEU A 167 8.43 -2.01 14.16
CA LEU A 167 8.80 -3.36 14.57
C LEU A 167 9.33 -4.20 13.40
N ILE A 168 8.73 -4.05 12.21
CA ILE A 168 9.22 -4.69 10.98
C ILE A 168 10.61 -4.17 10.64
N ASP A 169 10.84 -2.85 10.68
CA ASP A 169 12.14 -2.24 10.39
C ASP A 169 13.23 -2.76 11.33
N VAL A 170 12.94 -2.89 12.64
CA VAL A 170 13.84 -3.47 13.64
C VAL A 170 14.24 -4.89 13.26
N ALA A 171 13.30 -5.74 12.84
CA ALA A 171 13.59 -7.12 12.46
C ALA A 171 14.55 -7.23 11.29
N PHE A 172 14.43 -6.32 10.30
CA PHE A 172 15.23 -6.36 9.07
C PHE A 172 16.54 -5.56 9.17
N ALA A 173 16.69 -4.65 10.14
CA ALA A 173 17.95 -3.96 10.42
C ALA A 173 19.08 -4.95 10.75
N GLN A 174 18.73 -6.12 11.34
CA GLN A 174 19.66 -7.18 11.71
C GLN A 174 19.32 -8.52 11.04
N ARG A 175 19.07 -8.50 9.73
CA ARG A 175 18.57 -9.62 8.91
C ARG A 175 19.23 -10.99 9.18
N ARG A 176 20.55 -11.01 9.51
CA ARG A 176 21.30 -12.26 9.76
C ARG A 176 21.16 -12.80 11.19
N LYS A 177 20.62 -12.03 12.13
CA LYS A 177 20.44 -12.45 13.50
C LYS A 177 19.12 -13.21 13.70
N THR A 178 19.07 -14.02 14.77
CA THR A 178 17.80 -14.60 15.24
C THR A 178 16.85 -13.51 15.72
N SER A 179 15.55 -13.76 15.68
CA SER A 179 14.53 -12.82 16.17
C SER A 179 14.76 -12.42 17.63
N ARG A 180 15.20 -13.36 18.48
CA ARG A 180 15.61 -13.05 19.85
C ARG A 180 16.61 -11.91 19.91
N ASN A 181 17.64 -11.95 19.08
CA ASN A 181 18.71 -10.95 19.08
C ASN A 181 18.30 -9.69 18.32
N ALA A 182 17.53 -9.81 17.24
CA ALA A 182 17.06 -8.66 16.45
C ALA A 182 16.12 -7.75 17.26
N PHE A 183 15.25 -8.33 18.07
CA PHE A 183 14.31 -7.59 18.92
C PHE A 183 14.81 -7.28 20.34
N ALA A 184 16.07 -7.61 20.67
CA ALA A 184 16.58 -7.45 22.04
C ALA A 184 16.56 -6.00 22.53
N GLU A 185 16.92 -5.04 21.67
CA GLU A 185 16.90 -3.61 21.98
C GLU A 185 15.46 -3.11 22.13
N TRP A 186 14.57 -3.45 21.21
CA TRP A 186 13.15 -3.11 21.28
C TRP A 186 12.48 -3.67 22.53
N ALA A 187 12.81 -4.89 22.93
CA ALA A 187 12.23 -5.52 24.10
C ALA A 187 12.93 -5.14 25.44
N GLY A 188 14.06 -4.43 25.38
CA GLY A 188 14.89 -4.08 26.53
C GLY A 188 15.95 -5.14 26.90
N SER A 189 15.78 -6.39 26.48
CA SER A 189 16.80 -7.45 26.61
C SER A 189 16.52 -8.66 25.73
N GLY A 190 17.53 -9.51 25.48
CA GLY A 190 17.34 -10.75 24.73
C GLY A 190 16.45 -11.78 25.43
N ASN A 191 16.39 -11.77 26.76
CA ASN A 191 15.49 -12.66 27.50
C ASN A 191 14.03 -12.19 27.40
N GLU A 192 13.79 -10.90 27.52
CA GLU A 192 12.46 -10.32 27.33
C GLU A 192 11.97 -10.48 25.90
N SER A 193 12.85 -10.28 24.91
CA SER A 193 12.56 -10.57 23.51
C SER A 193 12.10 -12.03 23.31
N ALA A 194 12.86 -12.99 23.89
CA ALA A 194 12.47 -14.40 23.80
C ALA A 194 11.11 -14.67 24.45
N ARG A 195 10.84 -14.07 25.62
CA ARG A 195 9.55 -14.20 26.32
C ARG A 195 8.40 -13.68 25.46
N ARG A 196 8.52 -12.47 24.86
CA ARG A 196 7.51 -11.86 24.01
C ARG A 196 7.27 -12.68 22.74
N LEU A 197 8.34 -13.17 22.09
CA LEU A 197 8.25 -14.03 20.92
C LEU A 197 7.48 -15.32 21.22
N LEU A 198 7.82 -16.02 22.32
CA LEU A 198 7.12 -17.23 22.75
C LEU A 198 5.64 -16.95 23.07
N ALA A 199 5.33 -15.84 23.73
CA ALA A 199 3.96 -15.41 23.99
C ALA A 199 3.16 -15.17 22.69
N ALA A 200 3.84 -14.75 21.62
CA ALA A 200 3.27 -14.60 20.28
C ALA A 200 3.27 -15.90 19.45
N SER A 201 3.67 -17.05 20.03
CA SER A 201 3.82 -18.33 19.34
C SER A 201 4.86 -18.27 18.20
N ILE A 202 5.95 -17.53 18.40
CA ILE A 202 7.08 -17.41 17.49
C ILE A 202 8.31 -18.02 18.14
N ASP A 203 8.97 -18.95 17.44
CA ASP A 203 10.25 -19.49 17.88
C ASP A 203 11.33 -18.39 17.85
N PRO A 204 11.97 -18.06 18.99
CA PRO A 204 13.01 -17.03 19.07
C PRO A 204 14.26 -17.28 18.22
N SER A 205 14.48 -18.51 17.78
CA SER A 205 15.58 -18.90 16.88
C SER A 205 15.34 -18.54 15.41
N ARG A 206 14.09 -18.31 15.01
CA ARG A 206 13.74 -17.87 13.65
C ARG A 206 14.38 -16.52 13.35
N ARG A 207 14.60 -16.24 12.07
CA ARG A 207 15.06 -14.92 11.59
C ARG A 207 13.87 -14.04 11.20
N GLY A 208 14.04 -12.71 11.32
CA GLY A 208 13.00 -11.75 10.93
C GLY A 208 12.47 -11.94 9.50
N GLU A 209 13.35 -12.32 8.57
CA GLU A 209 12.97 -12.61 7.16
C GLU A 209 12.06 -13.83 6.98
N THR A 210 11.85 -14.65 8.02
CA THR A 210 10.91 -15.78 7.95
C THR A 210 9.56 -15.48 8.60
N LEU A 211 9.41 -14.29 9.19
CA LEU A 211 8.18 -13.88 9.86
C LEU A 211 7.18 -13.31 8.85
N SER A 212 5.92 -13.75 8.95
CA SER A 212 4.81 -13.21 8.18
C SER A 212 4.26 -11.92 8.83
N VAL A 213 3.41 -11.18 8.12
CA VAL A 213 2.68 -10.04 8.70
C VAL A 213 1.91 -10.46 9.95
N ALA A 214 1.24 -11.61 9.89
CA ALA A 214 0.48 -12.14 11.03
C ALA A 214 1.38 -12.42 12.26
N ASP A 215 2.63 -12.84 12.05
CA ASP A 215 3.59 -13.03 13.14
C ASP A 215 3.95 -11.69 13.80
N PHE A 216 4.24 -10.65 13.01
CA PHE A 216 4.52 -9.30 13.51
C PHE A 216 3.32 -8.69 14.25
N VAL A 217 2.13 -8.86 13.71
CA VAL A 217 0.88 -8.40 14.35
C VAL A 217 0.69 -9.08 15.71
N ARG A 218 0.83 -10.41 15.80
CA ARG A 218 0.72 -11.13 17.06
C ARG A 218 1.79 -10.69 18.06
N LEU A 219 3.03 -10.47 17.58
CA LEU A 219 4.12 -10.02 18.45
C LEU A 219 3.80 -8.65 19.06
N LEU A 220 3.35 -7.69 18.25
CA LEU A 220 3.00 -6.36 18.74
C LEU A 220 1.80 -6.39 19.69
N GLN A 221 0.73 -7.13 19.37
CA GLN A 221 -0.47 -7.21 20.21
C GLN A 221 -0.19 -7.89 21.58
N ARG A 222 0.74 -8.83 21.63
CA ARG A 222 1.07 -9.57 22.85
C ARG A 222 2.26 -9.00 23.64
N SER A 223 2.90 -7.97 23.10
CA SER A 223 4.01 -7.28 23.78
C SER A 223 3.57 -6.46 24.98
N GLY A 224 2.29 -6.06 25.04
CA GLY A 224 1.75 -5.10 26.01
C GLY A 224 2.07 -3.64 25.64
N GLU A 225 2.70 -3.39 24.50
CA GLU A 225 3.04 -2.03 24.05
C GLU A 225 1.90 -1.37 23.24
N TRP A 226 0.94 -2.18 22.78
CA TRP A 226 -0.23 -1.69 22.10
C TRP A 226 -1.51 -2.10 22.83
N GLU A 227 -2.31 -1.10 23.20
CA GLU A 227 -3.65 -1.29 23.73
C GLU A 227 -4.66 -0.83 22.66
N PRO A 228 -5.67 -1.67 22.32
CA PRO A 228 -6.70 -1.28 21.39
C PRO A 228 -7.49 -0.10 21.94
N LYS A 229 -7.56 1.00 21.20
CA LYS A 229 -8.49 2.07 21.52
C LYS A 229 -9.92 1.50 21.50
N PRO A 230 -10.81 1.90 22.44
CA PRO A 230 -12.23 1.52 22.40
C PRO A 230 -12.77 1.87 21.01
N LYS A 231 -13.49 0.94 20.37
CA LYS A 231 -14.19 1.23 19.12
C LYS A 231 -15.13 2.38 19.40
N GLU A 232 -14.94 3.53 18.76
CA GLU A 232 -15.94 4.57 18.73
C GLU A 232 -17.25 3.94 18.26
N PRO A 233 -18.39 4.20 18.96
CA PRO A 233 -19.68 3.69 18.53
C PRO A 233 -19.91 4.19 17.11
N GLN A 234 -20.09 3.27 16.16
CA GLN A 234 -20.46 3.61 14.80
C GLN A 234 -21.76 4.42 14.91
N THR A 235 -21.65 5.73 14.72
CA THR A 235 -22.81 6.63 14.71
C THR A 235 -23.73 6.12 13.62
N GLN A 236 -24.96 5.74 13.98
CA GLN A 236 -26.01 5.20 13.12
C GLN A 236 -26.51 6.25 12.09
N ALA A 237 -25.61 6.94 11.41
CA ALA A 237 -25.93 7.96 10.41
C ALA A 237 -26.38 7.38 9.05
N HIS A 238 -26.39 6.05 8.87
CA HIS A 238 -26.78 5.44 7.59
C HIS A 238 -28.18 4.83 7.56
N GLN A 239 -28.93 4.84 8.68
CA GLN A 239 -30.33 4.32 8.65
C GLN A 239 -31.39 5.39 8.42
N GLU A 240 -31.13 6.65 8.66
CA GLU A 240 -32.10 7.74 8.41
C GLU A 240 -32.16 8.22 6.95
N GLN A 241 -31.14 8.00 6.14
CA GLN A 241 -31.17 8.39 4.72
C GLN A 241 -31.88 7.38 3.80
N ALA A 242 -32.07 6.14 4.23
CA ALA A 242 -32.81 5.14 3.46
C ALA A 242 -34.34 5.28 3.60
N GLN A 243 -34.83 5.85 4.69
CA GLN A 243 -36.27 6.04 4.89
C GLN A 243 -36.85 7.32 4.28
N THR A 244 -36.01 8.27 3.87
CA THR A 244 -36.48 9.54 3.29
C THR A 244 -36.58 9.50 1.75
N SER A 245 -36.10 8.45 1.09
CA SER A 245 -36.16 8.31 -0.37
C SER A 245 -37.39 7.54 -0.89
N GLU A 246 -38.21 6.92 0.00
CA GLU A 246 -39.43 6.20 -0.42
C GLU A 246 -40.73 7.02 -0.43
N ILE A 247 -40.68 8.31 -0.08
CA ILE A 247 -41.89 9.17 -0.03
C ILE A 247 -41.86 10.27 -1.10
N ARG A 248 -41.31 10.02 -2.29
CA ARG A 248 -41.51 10.92 -3.45
C ARG A 248 -41.63 10.15 -4.74
N ALA A 249 -42.71 9.39 -4.85
CA ALA A 249 -43.24 8.90 -6.13
C ALA A 249 -44.74 8.73 -6.02
N ILE A 250 -45.49 9.81 -6.06
CA ILE A 250 -46.85 9.90 -6.59
C ILE A 250 -46.94 11.15 -7.43
#